data_41d53c10ac6110108ede102501919efc
#
_entry.id   41d53c10ac6110108ede102501919efc
#
_cell.length_a   1.000
_cell.length_b   1.000
_cell.length_c   1.000
_cell.angle_alpha   90.00
_cell.angle_beta   90.00
_cell.angle_gamma   90.00
#
_symmetry.space_group_name_H-M   'P 1'
#
loop_
_entity.id
_entity.type
_entity.pdbx_description
1 polymer ?
#
loop_
_entity_poly.entity_id
_entity_poly.type
_entity_poly.pdbx_seq_one_letter_code
_entity_poly.pdbx_strand_id
1 'polypeptide(L)'
;MRYFKTAILVMLCSSILLLVSRCNKDQDEQETREAITNRLITDISADSLEANVAWLEDMGTRFALADNHREVAVKIRDRFVSMQYTEIKLDSFEISREYFDYRDSKLTIFEQWQYNVVATLKGDSHSDSVCIIGAHYDDITSSGEPFTIAPGANDNASGVAAALEIARVMKKNNYHPANTIKFVAFGSEELGLFGSRAYTENAVSIHEKIKLMLNNDMIAYDPRSDKAEWKVNIIDYDNSHPLRNRAESLCSRYTILGYYNDNSSSKYSDSYPFYQNGYKALFFFSDILDPEYHHITDVTSHCNFEYCREIVILNCALLVDQN
;
A
#
# COMPACT_ATOMS: atom_id res chain seq x y z
N MET A 1 54.13 -36.05 -9.73
CA MET A 1 53.92 -34.86 -8.86
C MET A 1 53.75 -33.51 -9.61
N ARG A 2 54.21 -33.33 -10.83
CA ARG A 2 54.03 -32.05 -11.61
C ARG A 2 52.57 -31.83 -12.12
N TYR A 3 51.89 -32.90 -12.53
CA TYR A 3 50.54 -32.81 -13.11
C TYR A 3 49.43 -32.53 -12.05
N PHE A 4 49.67 -32.91 -10.80
CA PHE A 4 48.69 -32.65 -9.72
C PHE A 4 48.63 -31.18 -9.27
N LYS A 5 49.77 -30.48 -9.32
CA LYS A 5 49.82 -29.03 -9.00
C LYS A 5 49.14 -28.17 -10.04
N THR A 6 49.20 -28.57 -11.34
CA THR A 6 48.59 -27.81 -12.44
C THR A 6 47.05 -27.93 -12.41
N ALA A 7 46.52 -29.11 -12.08
CA ALA A 7 45.08 -29.33 -12.00
C ALA A 7 44.43 -28.53 -10.82
N ILE A 8 45.10 -28.44 -9.68
CA ILE A 8 44.61 -27.64 -8.54
C ILE A 8 44.64 -26.15 -8.85
N LEU A 9 45.64 -25.65 -9.57
CA LEU A 9 45.74 -24.25 -9.93
C LEU A 9 44.64 -23.84 -10.93
N VAL A 10 44.31 -24.71 -11.89
CA VAL A 10 43.24 -24.47 -12.87
C VAL A 10 41.84 -24.48 -12.20
N MET A 11 41.62 -25.40 -11.23
CA MET A 11 40.37 -25.41 -10.46
C MET A 11 40.21 -24.17 -9.58
N LEU A 12 41.28 -23.68 -8.95
CA LEU A 12 41.23 -22.46 -8.15
C LEU A 12 40.99 -21.23 -9.00
N CYS A 13 41.62 -21.10 -10.18
CA CYS A 13 41.38 -19.99 -11.10
C CYS A 13 39.96 -20.00 -11.68
N SER A 14 39.40 -21.19 -11.98
CA SER A 14 38.01 -21.26 -12.46
C SER A 14 37.00 -20.92 -11.37
N SER A 15 37.26 -21.28 -10.11
CA SER A 15 36.41 -20.95 -8.96
C SER A 15 36.44 -19.44 -8.67
N ILE A 16 37.60 -18.80 -8.80
CA ILE A 16 37.76 -17.34 -8.59
C ILE A 16 37.09 -16.58 -9.74
N LEU A 17 37.22 -17.03 -11.00
CA LEU A 17 36.53 -16.42 -12.13
C LEU A 17 35.00 -16.50 -12.01
N LEU A 18 34.46 -17.63 -11.53
CA LEU A 18 33.03 -17.80 -11.28
C LEU A 18 32.53 -16.92 -10.13
N LEU A 19 33.33 -16.74 -9.07
CA LEU A 19 33.00 -15.85 -7.95
C LEU A 19 33.04 -14.37 -8.38
N VAL A 20 34.03 -13.95 -9.15
CA VAL A 20 34.14 -12.59 -9.66
C VAL A 20 33.02 -12.29 -10.67
N SER A 21 32.67 -13.25 -11.55
CA SER A 21 31.56 -13.11 -12.50
C SER A 21 30.20 -13.02 -11.79
N ARG A 22 30.01 -13.75 -10.70
CA ARG A 22 28.80 -13.67 -9.87
C ARG A 22 28.74 -12.32 -9.13
N CYS A 23 29.85 -11.88 -8.55
CA CYS A 23 29.94 -10.60 -7.84
C CYS A 23 29.66 -9.41 -8.76
N ASN A 24 30.19 -9.42 -9.99
CA ASN A 24 29.92 -8.37 -10.97
C ASN A 24 28.45 -8.39 -11.43
N LYS A 25 27.86 -9.57 -11.64
CA LYS A 25 26.45 -9.67 -12.05
C LYS A 25 25.50 -9.16 -10.94
N ASP A 26 25.81 -9.49 -9.68
CA ASP A 26 25.03 -9.01 -8.55
C ASP A 26 25.19 -7.49 -8.36
N GLN A 27 26.34 -6.90 -8.65
CA GLN A 27 26.57 -5.46 -8.63
C GLN A 27 25.82 -4.75 -9.76
N ASP A 28 25.81 -5.28 -10.97
CA ASP A 28 25.08 -4.71 -12.11
C ASP A 28 23.56 -4.73 -11.88
N GLU A 29 23.01 -5.82 -11.31
CA GLU A 29 21.59 -5.90 -10.93
C GLU A 29 21.24 -4.91 -9.81
N GLN A 30 22.11 -4.74 -8.81
CA GLN A 30 21.93 -3.79 -7.71
C GLN A 30 21.94 -2.35 -8.24
N GLU A 31 22.86 -2.01 -9.11
CA GLU A 31 22.97 -0.68 -9.74
C GLU A 31 21.73 -0.37 -10.58
N THR A 32 21.23 -1.34 -11.34
CA THR A 32 20.01 -1.18 -12.14
C THR A 32 18.78 -0.96 -11.29
N ARG A 33 18.61 -1.68 -10.20
CA ARG A 33 17.47 -1.49 -9.26
C ARG A 33 17.50 -0.12 -8.60
N GLU A 34 18.67 0.33 -8.18
CA GLU A 34 18.83 1.67 -7.60
C GLU A 34 18.47 2.76 -8.61
N ALA A 35 18.95 2.65 -9.86
CA ALA A 35 18.62 3.60 -10.92
C ALA A 35 17.10 3.66 -11.19
N ILE A 36 16.43 2.51 -11.24
CA ILE A 36 14.98 2.40 -11.40
C ILE A 36 14.28 3.06 -10.20
N THR A 37 14.69 2.72 -8.97
CA THR A 37 14.10 3.29 -7.76
C THR A 37 14.20 4.80 -7.78
N ASN A 38 15.40 5.37 -8.01
CA ASN A 38 15.62 6.81 -8.05
C ASN A 38 14.75 7.51 -9.10
N ARG A 39 14.61 6.91 -10.29
CA ARG A 39 13.75 7.44 -11.35
C ARG A 39 12.28 7.49 -10.95
N LEU A 40 11.77 6.43 -10.32
CA LEU A 40 10.36 6.37 -9.89
C LEU A 40 10.08 7.34 -8.74
N ILE A 41 10.91 7.32 -7.68
CA ILE A 41 10.67 8.16 -6.50
C ILE A 41 10.82 9.65 -6.78
N THR A 42 11.64 10.03 -7.78
CA THR A 42 11.79 11.43 -8.20
C THR A 42 10.49 11.99 -8.79
N ASP A 43 9.66 11.15 -9.37
CA ASP A 43 8.38 11.54 -9.99
C ASP A 43 7.20 11.52 -9.00
N ILE A 44 7.39 11.07 -7.75
CA ILE A 44 6.36 11.12 -6.69
C ILE A 44 6.16 12.57 -6.25
N SER A 45 4.93 13.05 -6.31
CA SER A 45 4.57 14.47 -6.12
C SER A 45 3.60 14.64 -4.95
N ALA A 46 3.92 15.55 -4.03
CA ALA A 46 3.01 15.99 -2.97
C ALA A 46 1.73 16.61 -3.54
N ASP A 47 1.83 17.44 -4.59
CA ASP A 47 0.67 18.04 -5.26
C ASP A 47 -0.26 16.99 -5.88
N SER A 48 0.31 15.89 -6.40
CA SER A 48 -0.49 14.78 -6.95
C SER A 48 -1.21 14.00 -5.85
N LEU A 49 -0.57 13.82 -4.70
CA LEU A 49 -1.18 13.20 -3.52
C LEU A 49 -2.31 14.07 -3.00
N GLU A 50 -2.09 15.38 -2.80
CA GLU A 50 -3.11 16.34 -2.40
C GLU A 50 -4.31 16.34 -3.36
N ALA A 51 -4.05 16.39 -4.67
CA ALA A 51 -5.12 16.37 -5.68
C ALA A 51 -5.94 15.06 -5.66
N ASN A 52 -5.33 13.91 -5.33
CA ASN A 52 -6.05 12.64 -5.21
C ASN A 52 -6.86 12.57 -3.91
N VAL A 53 -6.34 13.08 -2.80
CA VAL A 53 -7.08 13.17 -1.53
C VAL A 53 -8.27 14.10 -1.66
N ALA A 54 -8.07 15.32 -2.19
CA ALA A 54 -9.14 16.28 -2.42
C ALA A 54 -10.22 15.72 -3.36
N TRP A 55 -9.83 14.99 -4.41
CA TRP A 55 -10.76 14.33 -5.31
C TRP A 55 -11.62 13.24 -4.60
N LEU A 56 -11.04 12.50 -3.64
CA LEU A 56 -11.78 11.53 -2.84
C LEU A 56 -12.71 12.23 -1.84
N GLU A 57 -12.24 13.29 -1.17
CA GLU A 57 -13.05 14.13 -0.26
C GLU A 57 -14.24 14.76 -0.98
N ASP A 58 -14.07 15.25 -2.22
CA ASP A 58 -15.13 15.83 -3.06
C ASP A 58 -16.29 14.87 -3.38
N MET A 59 -16.19 13.59 -3.05
CA MET A 59 -17.29 12.63 -3.16
C MET A 59 -18.33 12.80 -2.05
N GLY A 60 -18.04 13.61 -1.02
CA GLY A 60 -18.90 13.95 0.10
C GLY A 60 -18.92 12.87 1.18
N THR A 61 -19.25 11.66 0.83
CA THR A 61 -19.09 10.47 1.68
C THR A 61 -18.66 9.26 0.86
N ARG A 62 -17.80 8.46 1.46
CA ARG A 62 -17.43 7.12 0.96
C ARG A 62 -17.85 6.03 1.95
N PHE A 63 -18.75 6.39 2.89
CA PHE A 63 -19.24 5.43 3.88
C PHE A 63 -19.80 4.18 3.22
N ALA A 64 -19.34 3.02 3.66
CA ALA A 64 -19.63 1.75 3.01
C ALA A 64 -21.13 1.41 2.92
N LEU A 65 -21.96 1.94 3.83
CA LEU A 65 -23.41 1.73 3.83
C LEU A 65 -24.20 2.84 3.09
N ALA A 66 -23.54 3.89 2.60
CA ALA A 66 -24.20 4.95 1.85
C ALA A 66 -24.63 4.47 0.44
N ASP A 67 -25.69 5.08 -0.11
CA ASP A 67 -26.25 4.69 -1.39
C ASP A 67 -25.26 4.83 -2.57
N ASN A 68 -24.27 5.72 -2.44
CA ASN A 68 -23.25 5.98 -3.45
C ASN A 68 -22.04 5.04 -3.41
N HIS A 69 -21.97 4.08 -2.47
CA HIS A 69 -20.77 3.22 -2.26
C HIS A 69 -20.27 2.54 -3.55
N ARG A 70 -21.19 2.07 -4.42
CA ARG A 70 -20.83 1.48 -5.71
C ARG A 70 -20.28 2.52 -6.69
N GLU A 71 -20.83 3.74 -6.69
CA GLU A 71 -20.35 4.84 -7.53
C GLU A 71 -18.94 5.25 -7.15
N VAL A 72 -18.62 5.30 -5.85
CA VAL A 72 -17.28 5.55 -5.33
C VAL A 72 -16.29 4.53 -5.89
N ALA A 73 -16.59 3.23 -5.78
CA ALA A 73 -15.74 2.17 -6.34
C ALA A 73 -15.55 2.31 -7.86
N VAL A 74 -16.60 2.67 -8.59
CA VAL A 74 -16.55 2.93 -10.04
C VAL A 74 -15.64 4.13 -10.35
N LYS A 75 -15.73 5.22 -9.60
CA LYS A 75 -14.86 6.40 -9.77
C LYS A 75 -13.39 6.07 -9.54
N ILE A 76 -13.08 5.28 -8.50
CA ILE A 76 -11.70 4.83 -8.23
C ILE A 76 -11.19 3.93 -9.37
N ARG A 77 -12.01 2.99 -9.86
CA ARG A 77 -11.69 2.21 -11.06
C ARG A 77 -11.35 3.10 -12.25
N ASP A 78 -12.20 4.10 -12.52
CA ASP A 78 -12.05 5.00 -13.66
C ASP A 78 -10.81 5.88 -13.53
N ARG A 79 -10.36 6.18 -12.30
CA ARG A 79 -9.08 6.84 -12.03
C ARG A 79 -7.90 5.99 -12.51
N PHE A 80 -7.90 4.67 -12.27
CA PHE A 80 -6.91 3.76 -12.82
C PHE A 80 -7.00 3.63 -14.35
N VAL A 81 -8.22 3.61 -14.92
CA VAL A 81 -8.41 3.63 -16.38
C VAL A 81 -7.76 4.86 -16.99
N SER A 82 -7.91 6.04 -16.38
CA SER A 82 -7.30 7.29 -16.86
C SER A 82 -5.78 7.25 -16.88
N MET A 83 -5.16 6.40 -16.04
CA MET A 83 -3.72 6.11 -16.02
C MET A 83 -3.32 4.99 -16.98
N GLN A 84 -4.23 4.53 -17.87
CA GLN A 84 -3.99 3.48 -18.86
C GLN A 84 -3.76 2.07 -18.26
N TYR A 85 -4.31 1.78 -17.08
CA TYR A 85 -4.45 0.42 -16.62
C TYR A 85 -5.60 -0.26 -17.38
N THR A 86 -5.38 -1.48 -17.85
CA THR A 86 -6.33 -2.26 -18.65
C THR A 86 -6.88 -3.47 -17.91
N GLU A 87 -6.13 -3.99 -16.94
CA GLU A 87 -6.57 -5.08 -16.06
C GLU A 87 -7.04 -4.48 -14.75
N ILE A 88 -8.34 -4.15 -14.68
CA ILE A 88 -8.97 -3.59 -13.47
C ILE A 88 -10.23 -4.37 -13.18
N LYS A 89 -10.39 -4.81 -11.93
CA LYS A 89 -11.55 -5.56 -11.44
C LYS A 89 -12.26 -4.80 -10.33
N LEU A 90 -13.57 -4.74 -10.37
CA LEU A 90 -14.40 -4.53 -9.19
C LEU A 90 -14.64 -5.91 -8.57
N ASP A 91 -13.91 -6.24 -7.52
CA ASP A 91 -14.00 -7.51 -6.82
C ASP A 91 -15.12 -7.42 -5.79
N SER A 92 -16.27 -8.01 -6.12
CA SER A 92 -17.50 -7.85 -5.33
C SER A 92 -17.62 -8.91 -4.25
N PHE A 93 -18.13 -8.51 -3.11
CA PHE A 93 -18.45 -9.38 -1.97
C PHE A 93 -19.74 -8.91 -1.29
N GLU A 94 -20.42 -9.81 -0.62
CA GLU A 94 -21.63 -9.48 0.15
C GLU A 94 -21.26 -9.20 1.61
N ILE A 95 -21.91 -8.20 2.18
CA ILE A 95 -21.89 -7.97 3.62
C ILE A 95 -23.29 -8.06 4.20
N SER A 96 -23.38 -8.58 5.43
CA SER A 96 -24.56 -8.44 6.29
C SER A 96 -24.10 -7.75 7.56
N ARG A 97 -24.60 -6.54 7.81
CA ARG A 97 -24.15 -5.71 8.91
C ARG A 97 -25.31 -5.06 9.64
N GLU A 98 -25.33 -5.24 10.93
CA GLU A 98 -26.15 -4.42 11.82
C GLU A 98 -25.47 -3.07 12.05
N TYR A 99 -26.18 -1.99 11.78
CA TYR A 99 -25.75 -0.63 12.07
C TYR A 99 -26.75 0.03 13.01
N PHE A 100 -26.26 0.47 14.16
CA PHE A 100 -27.06 1.20 15.12
C PHE A 100 -26.79 2.70 15.00
N ASP A 101 -27.79 3.42 14.56
CA ASP A 101 -27.71 4.88 14.54
C ASP A 101 -28.10 5.44 15.90
N TYR A 102 -27.13 5.98 16.62
CA TYR A 102 -27.33 6.54 17.97
C TYR A 102 -28.17 7.82 17.98
N ARG A 103 -28.33 8.50 16.83
CA ARG A 103 -29.05 9.77 16.71
C ARG A 103 -30.56 9.56 16.72
N ASP A 104 -31.04 8.56 16.05
CA ASP A 104 -32.46 8.18 16.00
C ASP A 104 -32.77 6.90 16.80
N SER A 105 -31.74 6.32 17.43
CA SER A 105 -31.82 5.06 18.18
C SER A 105 -32.37 3.90 17.35
N LYS A 106 -32.02 3.88 16.06
CA LYS A 106 -32.51 2.90 15.11
C LYS A 106 -31.44 1.86 14.78
N LEU A 107 -31.81 0.59 14.91
CA LEU A 107 -31.04 -0.52 14.36
C LEU A 107 -31.53 -0.84 12.95
N THR A 108 -30.60 -0.86 12.00
CA THR A 108 -30.88 -1.26 10.62
C THR A 108 -29.94 -2.40 10.23
N ILE A 109 -30.47 -3.43 9.57
CA ILE A 109 -29.66 -4.50 8.99
C ILE A 109 -29.45 -4.15 7.53
N PHE A 110 -28.21 -4.02 7.15
CA PHE A 110 -27.80 -3.82 5.76
C PHE A 110 -27.33 -5.14 5.18
N GLU A 111 -27.92 -5.53 4.08
CA GLU A 111 -27.51 -6.67 3.23
C GLU A 111 -27.23 -6.11 1.85
N GLN A 112 -25.95 -5.98 1.49
CA GLN A 112 -25.58 -5.34 0.23
C GLN A 112 -24.23 -5.81 -0.32
N TRP A 113 -24.08 -5.65 -1.63
CA TRP A 113 -22.82 -5.86 -2.32
C TRP A 113 -21.85 -4.72 -2.06
N GLN A 114 -20.61 -5.09 -1.75
CA GLN A 114 -19.48 -4.18 -1.62
C GLN A 114 -18.41 -4.54 -2.64
N TYR A 115 -17.42 -3.67 -2.82
CA TYR A 115 -16.45 -3.80 -3.89
C TYR A 115 -15.06 -3.44 -3.42
N ASN A 116 -14.07 -4.30 -3.71
CA ASN A 116 -12.68 -3.88 -3.78
C ASN A 116 -12.37 -3.44 -5.22
N VAL A 117 -11.53 -2.44 -5.37
CA VAL A 117 -11.02 -2.02 -6.68
C VAL A 117 -9.61 -2.55 -6.83
N VAL A 118 -9.36 -3.40 -7.81
CA VAL A 118 -8.07 -4.05 -8.02
C VAL A 118 -7.54 -3.69 -9.40
N ALA A 119 -6.48 -2.88 -9.45
CA ALA A 119 -5.77 -2.58 -10.69
C ALA A 119 -4.46 -3.36 -10.75
N THR A 120 -4.15 -3.95 -11.90
CA THR A 120 -3.02 -4.86 -12.07
C THR A 120 -1.98 -4.31 -13.04
N LEU A 121 -0.73 -4.27 -12.60
CA LEU A 121 0.46 -4.13 -13.43
C LEU A 121 1.12 -5.50 -13.51
N LYS A 122 0.93 -6.19 -14.64
CA LYS A 122 1.38 -7.56 -14.82
C LYS A 122 2.89 -7.68 -14.86
N GLY A 123 3.42 -8.70 -14.17
CA GLY A 123 4.84 -9.01 -14.16
C GLY A 123 5.30 -9.71 -15.44
N ASP A 124 6.55 -9.43 -15.83
CA ASP A 124 7.14 -9.97 -17.06
C ASP A 124 7.69 -11.38 -16.90
N SER A 125 8.36 -11.69 -15.77
CA SER A 125 9.08 -12.95 -15.58
C SER A 125 8.49 -13.88 -14.53
N HIS A 126 7.86 -13.33 -13.50
CA HIS A 126 7.23 -14.05 -12.39
C HIS A 126 5.79 -13.59 -12.19
N SER A 127 5.00 -13.58 -13.28
CA SER A 127 3.66 -13.01 -13.31
C SER A 127 2.65 -13.71 -12.40
N ASP A 128 2.93 -14.89 -11.91
CA ASP A 128 2.14 -15.65 -10.93
C ASP A 128 2.45 -15.29 -9.46
N SER A 129 3.52 -14.53 -9.22
CA SER A 129 3.87 -13.98 -7.91
C SER A 129 3.39 -12.54 -7.80
N VAL A 130 2.72 -12.19 -6.71
CA VAL A 130 2.00 -10.92 -6.56
C VAL A 130 2.55 -10.11 -5.39
N CYS A 131 2.90 -8.85 -5.65
CA CYS A 131 3.10 -7.82 -4.64
C CYS A 131 1.86 -6.93 -4.61
N ILE A 132 1.36 -6.62 -3.42
CA ILE A 132 0.17 -5.78 -3.24
C ILE A 132 0.58 -4.51 -2.52
N ILE A 133 0.03 -3.38 -2.97
CA ILE A 133 -0.06 -2.14 -2.21
C ILE A 133 -1.52 -1.74 -2.16
N GLY A 134 -2.02 -1.42 -0.96
CA GLY A 134 -3.43 -1.13 -0.77
C GLY A 134 -3.72 -0.23 0.42
N ALA A 135 -4.97 0.18 0.46
CA ALA A 135 -5.58 1.00 1.49
C ALA A 135 -7.10 0.85 1.40
N HIS A 136 -7.83 1.09 2.48
CA HIS A 136 -9.29 1.19 2.35
C HIS A 136 -9.70 2.53 1.76
N TYR A 137 -10.84 2.54 1.08
CA TYR A 137 -11.38 3.77 0.49
C TYR A 137 -12.66 4.24 1.16
N ASP A 138 -13.34 3.39 1.92
CA ASP A 138 -14.48 3.79 2.72
C ASP A 138 -14.03 4.65 3.91
N ASP A 139 -14.94 5.44 4.39
CA ASP A 139 -14.76 6.34 5.51
C ASP A 139 -15.93 6.28 6.47
N ILE A 140 -15.75 6.83 7.65
CA ILE A 140 -16.80 6.98 8.66
C ILE A 140 -16.63 8.30 9.40
N THR A 141 -17.69 8.78 10.04
CA THR A 141 -17.59 9.88 11.01
C THR A 141 -18.44 9.60 12.23
N SER A 142 -17.92 9.96 13.39
CA SER A 142 -18.63 9.97 14.67
C SER A 142 -19.22 11.35 15.00
N SER A 143 -18.84 12.39 14.27
CA SER A 143 -19.20 13.78 14.56
C SER A 143 -20.25 14.37 13.60
N GLY A 144 -20.81 13.57 12.70
CA GLY A 144 -21.77 14.01 11.68
C GLY A 144 -22.70 12.90 11.22
N GLU A 145 -23.22 13.05 10.02
CA GLU A 145 -24.07 12.09 9.32
C GLU A 145 -23.24 11.30 8.31
N PRO A 146 -22.72 10.09 8.62
CA PRO A 146 -21.82 9.38 7.74
C PRO A 146 -22.41 9.04 6.37
N PHE A 147 -23.73 8.95 6.25
CA PHE A 147 -24.41 8.69 4.98
C PHE A 147 -24.36 9.87 4.00
N THR A 148 -24.02 11.06 4.47
CA THR A 148 -24.03 12.27 3.65
C THR A 148 -22.71 13.02 3.64
N ILE A 149 -21.95 12.97 4.75
CA ILE A 149 -20.68 13.65 4.89
C ILE A 149 -19.75 12.84 5.79
N ALA A 150 -18.70 12.30 5.21
CA ALA A 150 -17.55 11.70 5.86
C ALA A 150 -16.36 11.97 4.96
N PRO A 151 -15.56 13.03 5.23
CA PRO A 151 -14.50 13.44 4.30
C PRO A 151 -13.32 12.49 4.28
N GLY A 152 -12.90 11.94 5.45
CA GLY A 152 -11.89 10.90 5.57
C GLY A 152 -10.62 11.18 4.76
N ALA A 153 -10.05 12.40 4.86
CA ALA A 153 -8.92 12.79 4.03
C ALA A 153 -7.64 12.05 4.44
N ASN A 154 -7.34 12.05 5.74
CA ASN A 154 -6.23 11.27 6.28
C ASN A 154 -6.67 9.80 6.44
N ASP A 155 -7.88 9.54 6.93
CA ASP A 155 -8.47 8.22 7.12
C ASP A 155 -9.60 7.93 6.12
N ASN A 156 -9.36 7.25 4.96
CA ASN A 156 -8.04 6.86 4.49
C ASN A 156 -7.90 7.19 2.98
N ALA A 157 -8.32 8.40 2.58
CA ALA A 157 -8.02 8.87 1.24
C ALA A 157 -6.49 9.00 1.02
N SER A 158 -5.72 9.25 2.09
CA SER A 158 -4.26 9.35 2.05
C SER A 158 -3.60 8.06 1.57
N GLY A 159 -4.03 6.90 2.09
CA GLY A 159 -3.53 5.59 1.67
C GLY A 159 -3.95 5.23 0.25
N VAL A 160 -5.19 5.54 -0.15
CA VAL A 160 -5.64 5.35 -1.54
C VAL A 160 -4.83 6.24 -2.50
N ALA A 161 -4.57 7.49 -2.12
CA ALA A 161 -3.75 8.41 -2.91
C ALA A 161 -2.31 7.88 -3.08
N ALA A 162 -1.74 7.23 -2.06
CA ALA A 162 -0.43 6.56 -2.16
C ALA A 162 -0.42 5.46 -3.23
N ALA A 163 -1.42 4.59 -3.23
CA ALA A 163 -1.54 3.52 -4.23
C ALA A 163 -1.72 4.09 -5.66
N LEU A 164 -2.56 5.12 -5.81
CA LEU A 164 -2.78 5.83 -7.08
C LEU A 164 -1.50 6.52 -7.58
N GLU A 165 -0.75 7.17 -6.70
CA GLU A 165 0.47 7.88 -7.06
C GLU A 165 1.58 6.92 -7.50
N ILE A 166 1.78 5.81 -6.78
CA ILE A 166 2.74 4.77 -7.19
C ILE A 166 2.31 4.16 -8.53
N ALA A 167 1.04 3.89 -8.72
CA ALA A 167 0.52 3.40 -9.99
C ALA A 167 0.81 4.40 -11.14
N ARG A 168 0.58 5.71 -10.90
CA ARG A 168 0.87 6.77 -11.86
C ARG A 168 2.34 6.83 -12.25
N VAL A 169 3.25 6.85 -11.27
CA VAL A 169 4.68 6.97 -11.57
C VAL A 169 5.22 5.71 -12.25
N MET A 170 4.73 4.52 -11.92
CA MET A 170 5.10 3.29 -12.60
C MET A 170 4.68 3.30 -14.08
N LYS A 171 3.46 3.75 -14.39
CA LYS A 171 3.00 3.90 -15.78
C LYS A 171 3.75 5.00 -16.51
N LYS A 172 3.91 6.18 -15.91
CA LYS A 172 4.66 7.31 -16.49
C LYS A 172 6.08 6.91 -16.91
N ASN A 173 6.73 6.09 -16.09
CA ASN A 173 8.11 5.64 -16.30
C ASN A 173 8.22 4.34 -17.10
N ASN A 174 7.11 3.83 -17.62
CA ASN A 174 7.08 2.55 -18.32
C ASN A 174 7.80 1.44 -17.54
N TYR A 175 7.48 1.34 -16.24
CA TYR A 175 8.10 0.34 -15.37
C TYR A 175 7.56 -1.06 -15.67
N HIS A 176 8.46 -2.00 -15.84
CA HIS A 176 8.20 -3.40 -16.12
C HIS A 176 8.60 -4.25 -14.91
N PRO A 177 7.66 -4.61 -14.02
CA PRO A 177 7.96 -5.41 -12.85
C PRO A 177 8.25 -6.87 -13.21
N ALA A 178 9.10 -7.54 -12.43
CA ALA A 178 9.30 -8.99 -12.55
C ALA A 178 8.09 -9.76 -12.01
N ASN A 179 7.61 -9.41 -10.82
CA ASN A 179 6.38 -9.94 -10.22
C ASN A 179 5.20 -9.04 -10.58
N THR A 180 4.01 -9.58 -10.61
CA THR A 180 2.78 -8.78 -10.76
C THR A 180 2.60 -7.85 -9.56
N ILE A 181 2.25 -6.58 -9.82
CA ILE A 181 1.88 -5.63 -8.79
C ILE A 181 0.38 -5.37 -8.87
N LYS A 182 -0.32 -5.49 -7.74
CA LYS A 182 -1.72 -5.12 -7.61
C LYS A 182 -1.85 -3.90 -6.71
N PHE A 183 -2.57 -2.91 -7.19
CA PHE A 183 -3.00 -1.72 -6.46
C PHE A 183 -4.44 -1.97 -6.03
N VAL A 184 -4.69 -2.00 -4.72
CA VAL A 184 -5.99 -2.40 -4.19
C VAL A 184 -6.57 -1.31 -3.31
N ALA A 185 -7.76 -0.82 -3.66
CA ALA A 185 -8.58 -0.04 -2.75
C ALA A 185 -9.65 -0.96 -2.14
N PHE A 186 -9.56 -1.21 -0.83
CA PHE A 186 -10.46 -2.08 -0.10
C PHE A 186 -11.73 -1.34 0.31
N GLY A 187 -12.88 -2.00 0.24
CA GLY A 187 -14.13 -1.46 0.73
C GLY A 187 -14.52 -2.03 2.08
N SER A 188 -15.28 -1.25 2.86
CA SER A 188 -15.87 -1.70 4.14
C SER A 188 -14.85 -2.12 5.20
N GLU A 189 -13.73 -1.43 5.26
CA GLU A 189 -12.74 -1.59 6.31
C GLU A 189 -13.33 -1.18 7.66
N GLU A 190 -13.93 0.02 7.71
CA GLU A 190 -14.53 0.68 8.88
C GLU A 190 -15.67 -0.12 9.55
N LEU A 191 -16.22 -1.07 8.84
CA LEU A 191 -17.23 -1.99 9.34
C LEU A 191 -16.66 -3.30 9.88
N GLY A 192 -15.35 -3.52 9.76
CA GLY A 192 -14.64 -4.69 10.28
C GLY A 192 -13.81 -5.46 9.26
N LEU A 193 -13.04 -4.77 8.42
CA LEU A 193 -12.06 -5.32 7.46
C LEU A 193 -12.72 -6.23 6.39
N PHE A 194 -13.98 -5.96 6.01
CA PHE A 194 -14.73 -6.90 5.15
C PHE A 194 -14.07 -7.07 3.78
N GLY A 195 -13.58 -5.99 3.16
CA GLY A 195 -12.98 -6.04 1.83
C GLY A 195 -11.68 -6.84 1.80
N SER A 196 -10.78 -6.58 2.72
CA SER A 196 -9.51 -7.30 2.82
C SER A 196 -9.68 -8.77 3.25
N ARG A 197 -10.68 -9.07 4.10
CA ARG A 197 -11.07 -10.45 4.44
C ARG A 197 -11.57 -11.19 3.20
N ALA A 198 -12.53 -10.63 2.47
CA ALA A 198 -13.06 -11.23 1.26
C ALA A 198 -11.97 -11.44 0.19
N TYR A 199 -11.08 -10.45 0.04
CA TYR A 199 -9.94 -10.55 -0.88
C TYR A 199 -9.03 -11.73 -0.50
N THR A 200 -8.62 -11.82 0.78
CA THR A 200 -7.68 -12.85 1.23
C THR A 200 -8.29 -14.24 1.23
N GLU A 201 -9.57 -14.39 1.57
CA GLU A 201 -10.30 -15.66 1.46
C GLU A 201 -10.35 -16.16 0.02
N ASN A 202 -10.64 -15.26 -0.93
CA ASN A 202 -10.58 -15.59 -2.35
C ASN A 202 -9.16 -15.96 -2.78
N ALA A 203 -8.14 -15.18 -2.39
CA ALA A 203 -6.74 -15.44 -2.71
C ALA A 203 -6.28 -16.83 -2.23
N VAL A 204 -6.68 -17.23 -1.02
CA VAL A 204 -6.41 -18.57 -0.48
C VAL A 204 -7.12 -19.63 -1.33
N SER A 205 -8.40 -19.42 -1.69
CA SER A 205 -9.20 -20.38 -2.45
C SER A 205 -8.62 -20.69 -3.83
N ILE A 206 -8.02 -19.70 -4.47
CA ILE A 206 -7.37 -19.82 -5.79
C ILE A 206 -5.86 -20.06 -5.72
N HIS A 207 -5.31 -20.23 -4.52
CA HIS A 207 -3.86 -20.40 -4.26
C HIS A 207 -3.02 -19.26 -4.85
N GLU A 208 -3.47 -18.01 -4.74
CA GLU A 208 -2.72 -16.86 -5.22
C GLU A 208 -1.39 -16.71 -4.45
N LYS A 209 -0.30 -16.57 -5.18
CA LYS A 209 1.05 -16.47 -4.59
C LYS A 209 1.37 -15.03 -4.19
N ILE A 210 0.75 -14.54 -3.12
CA ILE A 210 1.03 -13.20 -2.61
C ILE A 210 2.37 -13.23 -1.87
N LYS A 211 3.33 -12.49 -2.40
CA LYS A 211 4.69 -12.35 -1.85
C LYS A 211 4.72 -11.39 -0.66
N LEU A 212 3.98 -10.30 -0.80
CA LEU A 212 3.84 -9.28 0.25
C LEU A 212 2.59 -8.41 0.02
N MET A 213 2.12 -7.79 1.10
CA MET A 213 1.11 -6.73 1.09
C MET A 213 1.63 -5.53 1.87
N LEU A 214 1.61 -4.34 1.26
CA LEU A 214 1.92 -3.07 1.87
C LEU A 214 0.63 -2.29 2.08
N ASN A 215 0.23 -2.13 3.33
CA ASN A 215 -0.94 -1.38 3.73
C ASN A 215 -0.56 0.04 4.12
N ASN A 216 -1.31 1.01 3.62
CA ASN A 216 -1.17 2.41 4.02
C ASN A 216 -2.48 2.87 4.66
N ASP A 217 -2.39 3.38 5.87
CA ASP A 217 -3.56 3.83 6.58
C ASP A 217 -3.17 4.99 7.50
N MET A 218 -3.86 6.13 7.31
CA MET A 218 -3.61 7.40 7.99
C MET A 218 -2.15 7.86 7.87
N ILE A 219 -1.67 8.09 6.65
CA ILE A 219 -0.26 8.40 6.36
C ILE A 219 0.00 9.88 6.03
N ALA A 220 -0.98 10.77 6.20
CA ALA A 220 -0.86 12.17 5.81
C ALA A 220 -0.94 13.16 6.98
N TYR A 221 -0.85 12.71 8.23
CA TYR A 221 -0.86 13.63 9.36
C TYR A 221 0.48 13.65 10.11
N ASP A 222 1.12 14.81 10.11
CA ASP A 222 2.19 15.16 11.02
C ASP A 222 2.21 16.69 11.21
N PRO A 223 1.93 17.20 12.43
CA PRO A 223 1.81 18.64 12.69
C PRO A 223 3.17 19.31 12.91
N ARG A 224 4.27 18.56 12.94
CA ARG A 224 5.60 19.10 13.23
C ARG A 224 6.15 19.86 12.03
N SER A 225 6.64 21.06 12.28
CA SER A 225 7.28 21.89 11.25
C SER A 225 8.73 21.49 10.97
N ASP A 226 9.40 20.86 11.94
CA ASP A 226 10.76 20.34 11.77
C ASP A 226 10.69 18.95 11.13
N LYS A 227 11.04 18.89 9.85
CA LYS A 227 11.05 17.63 9.09
C LYS A 227 12.02 16.57 9.65
N ALA A 228 13.03 16.99 10.44
CA ALA A 228 13.95 16.05 11.09
C ALA A 228 13.30 15.24 12.22
N GLU A 229 12.13 15.67 12.69
CA GLU A 229 11.35 14.96 13.70
C GLU A 229 10.32 13.98 13.10
N TRP A 230 10.10 14.03 11.77
CA TRP A 230 9.13 13.17 11.11
C TRP A 230 9.53 11.70 11.20
N LYS A 231 8.57 10.85 11.53
CA LYS A 231 8.75 9.41 11.64
C LYS A 231 7.55 8.67 11.06
N VAL A 232 7.80 7.44 10.64
CA VAL A 232 6.76 6.49 10.25
C VAL A 232 6.77 5.28 11.18
N ASN A 233 5.59 4.83 11.60
CA ASN A 233 5.43 3.53 12.23
C ASN A 233 5.36 2.44 11.16
N ILE A 234 6.30 1.51 11.18
CA ILE A 234 6.35 0.36 10.26
C ILE A 234 5.93 -0.87 11.05
N ILE A 235 4.63 -1.12 11.07
CA ILE A 235 4.00 -2.23 11.79
C ILE A 235 4.22 -3.52 11.00
N ASP A 236 4.70 -4.56 11.68
CA ASP A 236 4.93 -5.88 11.09
C ASP A 236 4.23 -7.00 11.89
N TYR A 237 4.39 -8.21 11.40
CA TYR A 237 3.85 -9.44 11.98
C TYR A 237 4.97 -10.47 12.13
N ASP A 238 4.75 -11.54 12.90
CA ASP A 238 5.75 -12.57 13.20
C ASP A 238 6.43 -13.16 11.95
N ASN A 239 5.69 -13.23 10.83
CA ASN A 239 6.20 -13.74 9.55
C ASN A 239 6.85 -12.65 8.67
N SER A 240 6.87 -11.38 9.08
CA SER A 240 7.22 -10.22 8.26
C SER A 240 8.45 -9.44 8.75
N HIS A 241 9.10 -9.85 9.85
CA HIS A 241 10.28 -9.15 10.41
C HIS A 241 11.40 -8.89 9.37
N PRO A 242 11.78 -9.84 8.47
CA PRO A 242 12.80 -9.53 7.46
C PRO A 242 12.35 -8.46 6.46
N LEU A 243 11.05 -8.39 6.14
CA LEU A 243 10.49 -7.38 5.25
C LEU A 243 10.53 -6.00 5.92
N ARG A 244 10.18 -5.90 7.21
CA ARG A 244 10.32 -4.67 8.01
C ARG A 244 11.77 -4.19 8.05
N ASN A 245 12.71 -5.05 8.40
CA ASN A 245 14.14 -4.68 8.44
C ASN A 245 14.60 -4.12 7.09
N ARG A 246 14.06 -4.67 5.99
CA ARG A 246 14.35 -4.13 4.66
C ARG A 246 13.72 -2.76 4.43
N ALA A 247 12.47 -2.56 4.86
CA ALA A 247 11.80 -1.26 4.80
C ALA A 247 12.56 -0.19 5.59
N GLU A 248 13.01 -0.49 6.81
CA GLU A 248 13.83 0.41 7.63
C GLU A 248 15.15 0.83 6.93
N SER A 249 15.82 -0.13 6.28
CA SER A 249 17.02 0.15 5.50
C SER A 249 16.75 1.07 4.30
N LEU A 250 15.62 0.88 3.62
CA LEU A 250 15.21 1.72 2.49
C LEU A 250 14.71 3.10 2.95
N CYS A 251 14.02 3.17 4.09
CA CYS A 251 13.63 4.41 4.74
C CYS A 251 14.85 5.31 4.97
N SER A 252 15.88 4.76 5.64
CA SER A 252 17.14 5.47 5.89
C SER A 252 17.88 5.89 4.61
N ARG A 253 17.65 5.20 3.49
CA ARG A 253 18.35 5.44 2.22
C ARG A 253 17.67 6.49 1.34
N TYR A 254 16.34 6.46 1.27
CA TYR A 254 15.57 7.18 0.26
C TYR A 254 14.66 8.26 0.82
N THR A 255 14.49 8.35 2.14
CA THR A 255 13.61 9.32 2.80
C THR A 255 14.35 10.12 3.87
N ILE A 256 13.70 11.16 4.34
CA ILE A 256 14.18 11.92 5.51
C ILE A 256 13.54 11.43 6.81
N LEU A 257 12.69 10.40 6.76
CA LEU A 257 11.95 9.90 7.91
C LEU A 257 12.84 9.13 8.90
N GLY A 258 12.61 9.36 10.19
CA GLY A 258 12.88 8.35 11.20
C GLY A 258 11.82 7.24 11.11
N TYR A 259 12.09 6.11 11.76
CA TYR A 259 11.13 5.00 11.83
C TYR A 259 11.14 4.34 13.21
N TYR A 260 10.05 3.67 13.51
CA TYR A 260 9.92 2.83 14.70
C TYR A 260 8.91 1.71 14.44
N ASN A 261 8.72 0.84 15.42
CA ASN A 261 7.76 -0.24 15.36
C ASN A 261 6.94 -0.27 16.66
N ASP A 262 5.67 0.06 16.54
CA ASP A 262 4.66 -0.16 17.59
C ASP A 262 3.50 -0.96 16.99
N ASN A 263 3.38 -2.21 17.39
CA ASN A 263 2.40 -3.16 16.87
C ASN A 263 1.04 -3.09 17.59
N SER A 264 0.79 -2.07 18.42
CA SER A 264 -0.47 -1.93 19.16
C SER A 264 -1.69 -1.86 18.24
N SER A 265 -1.55 -1.25 17.07
CA SER A 265 -2.60 -1.12 16.04
C SER A 265 -2.60 -2.23 14.97
N SER A 266 -1.75 -3.24 15.08
CA SER A 266 -1.54 -4.26 14.02
C SER A 266 -2.79 -5.04 13.59
N LYS A 267 -3.86 -5.05 14.39
CA LYS A 267 -5.10 -5.79 14.13
C LYS A 267 -6.22 -4.95 13.54
N TYR A 268 -5.99 -3.65 13.38
CA TYR A 268 -7.03 -2.67 13.10
C TYR A 268 -6.96 -2.10 11.68
N SER A 269 -6.28 -2.79 10.74
CA SER A 269 -6.27 -2.38 9.34
C SER A 269 -6.11 -3.57 8.37
N ASP A 270 -6.22 -3.33 7.08
CA ASP A 270 -6.33 -4.31 5.99
C ASP A 270 -5.14 -5.29 5.86
N SER A 271 -3.98 -4.96 6.42
CA SER A 271 -2.83 -5.89 6.48
C SER A 271 -3.09 -7.12 7.37
N TYR A 272 -3.96 -7.00 8.38
CA TYR A 272 -4.20 -8.07 9.35
C TYR A 272 -4.83 -9.33 8.73
N PRO A 273 -5.87 -9.26 7.89
CA PRO A 273 -6.40 -10.43 7.18
C PRO A 273 -5.35 -11.15 6.31
N PHE A 274 -4.41 -10.41 5.70
CA PHE A 274 -3.31 -11.04 4.95
C PHE A 274 -2.40 -11.86 5.86
N TYR A 275 -1.99 -11.27 6.99
CA TYR A 275 -1.21 -12.00 7.99
C TYR A 275 -1.95 -13.23 8.52
N GLN A 276 -3.24 -13.12 8.85
CA GLN A 276 -4.06 -14.24 9.34
C GLN A 276 -4.10 -15.41 8.34
N ASN A 277 -4.02 -15.11 7.04
CA ASN A 277 -3.99 -16.09 5.96
C ASN A 277 -2.56 -16.51 5.55
N GLY A 278 -1.54 -16.17 6.35
CA GLY A 278 -0.16 -16.62 6.19
C GLY A 278 0.68 -15.77 5.21
N TYR A 279 0.13 -14.71 4.64
CA TYR A 279 0.86 -13.79 3.77
C TYR A 279 1.71 -12.82 4.59
N LYS A 280 2.84 -12.37 4.02
CA LYS A 280 3.65 -11.31 4.61
C LYS A 280 2.98 -9.96 4.39
N ALA A 281 2.90 -9.16 5.43
CA ALA A 281 2.31 -7.81 5.34
C ALA A 281 3.09 -6.81 6.18
N LEU A 282 3.09 -5.55 5.76
CA LEU A 282 3.47 -4.39 6.55
C LEU A 282 2.33 -3.39 6.55
N PHE A 283 2.22 -2.64 7.63
CA PHE A 283 1.29 -1.55 7.76
C PHE A 283 2.07 -0.26 8.08
N PHE A 284 1.93 0.74 7.21
CA PHE A 284 2.53 2.06 7.37
C PHE A 284 1.49 3.00 7.94
N PHE A 285 1.86 3.64 9.04
CA PHE A 285 1.00 4.50 9.84
C PHE A 285 1.75 5.74 10.28
N SER A 286 1.07 6.88 10.41
CA SER A 286 1.66 8.12 10.94
C SER A 286 2.18 7.94 12.36
N ASP A 287 3.23 8.71 12.70
CA ASP A 287 3.81 8.71 14.06
C ASP A 287 2.85 9.29 15.10
N ILE A 288 2.05 10.26 14.71
CA ILE A 288 1.13 10.97 15.60
C ILE A 288 -0.30 10.64 15.17
N LEU A 289 -1.11 10.20 16.14
CA LEU A 289 -2.53 9.99 15.89
C LEU A 289 -3.19 11.32 15.54
N ASP A 290 -3.92 11.32 14.44
CA ASP A 290 -4.67 12.48 13.98
C ASP A 290 -5.80 12.80 14.97
N PRO A 291 -5.88 14.02 15.53
CA PRO A 291 -6.97 14.42 16.40
C PRO A 291 -8.33 14.50 15.68
N GLU A 292 -8.33 14.59 14.34
CA GLU A 292 -9.55 14.64 13.52
C GLU A 292 -10.00 13.24 13.05
N TYR A 293 -9.36 12.18 13.55
CA TYR A 293 -9.72 10.79 13.26
C TYR A 293 -11.21 10.54 13.48
N HIS A 294 -11.92 10.06 12.47
CA HIS A 294 -13.35 9.84 12.44
C HIS A 294 -14.20 11.10 12.69
N HIS A 295 -13.71 12.25 12.26
CA HIS A 295 -14.42 13.53 12.36
C HIS A 295 -14.71 14.13 11.00
N ILE A 296 -15.77 14.96 10.90
CA ILE A 296 -16.07 15.73 9.66
C ILE A 296 -15.02 16.80 9.35
N THR A 297 -14.04 16.98 10.21
CA THR A 297 -12.90 17.88 10.07
C THR A 297 -11.64 17.17 9.60
N ASP A 298 -11.68 15.85 9.36
CA ASP A 298 -10.64 15.13 8.63
C ASP A 298 -10.71 15.47 7.13
N VAL A 299 -10.20 16.65 6.79
CA VAL A 299 -10.24 17.23 5.45
C VAL A 299 -8.86 17.43 4.85
N THR A 300 -8.77 17.53 3.54
CA THR A 300 -7.52 17.69 2.77
C THR A 300 -6.60 18.78 3.34
N SER A 301 -7.17 19.93 3.76
CA SER A 301 -6.40 21.04 4.30
C SER A 301 -5.76 20.75 5.68
N HIS A 302 -6.13 19.66 6.34
CA HIS A 302 -5.53 19.18 7.60
C HIS A 302 -4.30 18.29 7.35
N CYS A 303 -4.15 17.77 6.14
CA CYS A 303 -3.09 16.84 5.77
C CYS A 303 -1.75 17.51 5.52
N ASN A 304 -0.65 16.77 5.76
CA ASN A 304 0.73 17.13 5.44
C ASN A 304 1.23 16.26 4.27
N PHE A 305 1.09 16.77 3.04
CA PHE A 305 1.43 16.00 1.85
C PHE A 305 2.94 15.86 1.61
N GLU A 306 3.78 16.72 2.16
CA GLU A 306 5.23 16.53 2.15
C GLU A 306 5.64 15.33 3.02
N TYR A 307 5.01 15.16 4.19
CA TYR A 307 5.21 13.99 5.03
C TYR A 307 4.66 12.71 4.37
N CYS A 308 3.44 12.76 3.86
CA CYS A 308 2.83 11.66 3.11
C CYS A 308 3.72 11.19 1.96
N ARG A 309 4.28 12.14 1.19
CA ARG A 309 5.18 11.87 0.07
C ARG A 309 6.39 11.03 0.49
N GLU A 310 6.98 11.29 1.63
CA GLU A 310 8.12 10.52 2.13
C GLU A 310 7.73 9.04 2.41
N ILE A 311 6.55 8.79 2.96
CA ILE A 311 6.04 7.42 3.18
C ILE A 311 5.77 6.73 1.82
N VAL A 312 5.22 7.45 0.85
CA VAL A 312 4.97 6.93 -0.51
C VAL A 312 6.29 6.60 -1.23
N ILE A 313 7.33 7.40 -1.04
CA ILE A 313 8.69 7.10 -1.52
C ILE A 313 9.20 5.78 -0.94
N LEU A 314 9.06 5.58 0.37
CA LEU A 314 9.44 4.33 1.04
C LEU A 314 8.70 3.12 0.46
N ASN A 315 7.39 3.23 0.30
CA ASN A 315 6.55 2.17 -0.26
C ASN A 315 6.95 1.83 -1.71
N CYS A 316 7.18 2.85 -2.55
CA CYS A 316 7.63 2.66 -3.92
C CYS A 316 9.00 1.98 -3.97
N ALA A 317 9.95 2.44 -3.16
CA ALA A 317 11.28 1.84 -3.07
C ALA A 317 11.21 0.37 -2.61
N LEU A 318 10.37 0.05 -1.64
CA LEU A 318 10.19 -1.32 -1.16
C LEU A 318 9.53 -2.22 -2.20
N LEU A 319 8.53 -1.74 -2.94
CA LEU A 319 7.93 -2.49 -4.06
C LEU A 319 8.96 -2.83 -5.14
N VAL A 320 9.80 -1.87 -5.53
CA VAL A 320 10.87 -2.09 -6.52
C VAL A 320 11.93 -3.06 -5.99
N ASP A 321 12.30 -2.94 -4.74
CA ASP A 321 13.30 -3.81 -4.10
C ASP A 321 12.84 -5.27 -4.03
N GLN A 322 11.57 -5.46 -3.72
CA GLN A 322 10.98 -6.79 -3.59
C GLN A 322 10.50 -7.37 -4.92
N ASN A 323 10.50 -6.56 -5.97
CA ASN A 323 10.11 -6.98 -7.31
C ASN A 323 11.30 -7.47 -8.11
#